data_73d329f873463244a49113e18707d98b
#
_entry.id   73d329f873463244a49113e18707d98b
#
_cell.length_a   1.000
_cell.length_b   1.000
_cell.length_c   1.000
_cell.angle_alpha   90.00
_cell.angle_beta   90.00
_cell.angle_gamma   90.00
#
_symmetry.space_group_name_H-M   'P 1'
#
loop_
_entity.id
_entity.type
_entity.pdbx_description
1 polymer ?
#
loop_
_entity_poly.entity_id
_entity_poly.type
_entity_poly.pdbx_seq_one_letter_code
_entity_poly.pdbx_strand_id
1 'polypeptide(L)'
;GKKYFNNFILQEDIYLKELTNRVTVTGKLVKNAIDEFQTKKGEDAIGGSLVLRTADNSEHEIRFFAYKFKKDENKNFTTEESYFYQKYMDAKDNLKDIEHCSEGENPDIISITDGMFTDNDFKGNDGSVVSTNNISARFINKVEPKDYDSTVLEAKFEVEGIIEKIEDEVVKNVPSGNLVVVMDAIGQTADGFGKDAVYTADKFIPVKMVVDKSMATAFRQAGYYEGAFTKLVGTVINSVEITKQVEKAAFGTDIEKEVRSYIRKNEIKSGTAVSTIFEHELTQEIVDALKAKRKAKLAEIKSESTNGTETAAGFEKNTSTPAPQTTYNPFAQN
;
A
#
# COMPACT_ATOMS: atom_id res chain seq x y z
N GLY A 1 6.54 -9.77 61.03
CA GLY A 1 6.23 -10.31 59.73
C GLY A 1 5.93 -9.21 58.72
N LYS A 2 6.88 -8.90 57.81
CA LYS A 2 6.65 -7.97 56.71
C LYS A 2 5.90 -8.73 55.61
N LYS A 3 4.66 -8.35 55.36
CA LYS A 3 3.91 -8.81 54.18
C LYS A 3 4.42 -8.04 52.98
N TYR A 4 5.08 -8.74 52.10
CA TYR A 4 5.38 -8.23 50.73
C TYR A 4 4.07 -8.33 49.95
N PHE A 5 3.46 -7.19 49.64
CA PHE A 5 2.44 -7.08 48.63
C PHE A 5 3.18 -7.10 47.28
N ASN A 6 3.07 -8.22 46.60
CA ASN A 6 3.39 -8.27 45.16
C ASN A 6 2.36 -7.39 44.46
N ASN A 7 2.75 -6.18 44.08
CA ASN A 7 2.04 -5.40 43.07
C ASN A 7 2.25 -6.06 41.72
N PHE A 8 1.47 -7.11 41.45
CA PHE A 8 1.13 -7.45 40.08
C PHE A 8 0.15 -6.37 39.64
N ILE A 9 0.66 -5.35 38.98
CA ILE A 9 -0.16 -4.53 38.08
C ILE A 9 -0.54 -5.48 36.98
N LEU A 10 -1.76 -6.01 37.03
CA LEU A 10 -2.39 -6.58 35.85
C LEU A 10 -2.42 -5.44 34.84
N GLN A 11 -1.52 -5.49 33.88
CA GLN A 11 -1.59 -4.65 32.70
C GLN A 11 -2.88 -5.10 32.02
N GLU A 12 -3.97 -4.34 32.20
CA GLU A 12 -5.17 -4.54 31.41
C GLU A 12 -4.73 -4.42 29.96
N ASP A 13 -4.85 -5.50 29.22
CA ASP A 13 -4.60 -5.50 27.80
C ASP A 13 -5.56 -4.48 27.18
N ILE A 14 -5.02 -3.36 26.76
CA ILE A 14 -5.80 -2.31 26.09
C ILE A 14 -6.07 -2.80 24.69
N TYR A 15 -7.28 -3.25 24.45
CA TYR A 15 -7.71 -3.69 23.13
C TYR A 15 -8.19 -2.50 22.33
N LEU A 16 -7.55 -2.31 21.18
CA LEU A 16 -7.93 -1.28 20.21
C LEU A 16 -9.16 -1.72 19.42
N LYS A 17 -9.94 -0.75 18.97
CA LYS A 17 -10.88 -0.98 17.87
C LYS A 17 -10.12 -1.20 16.57
N GLU A 18 -10.78 -1.85 15.63
CA GLU A 18 -10.25 -1.91 14.26
C GLU A 18 -10.12 -0.49 13.69
N LEU A 19 -8.90 -0.11 13.33
CA LEU A 19 -8.60 1.16 12.70
C LEU A 19 -8.62 1.00 11.17
N THR A 20 -9.11 2.01 10.48
CA THR A 20 -9.28 1.96 9.04
C THR A 20 -7.94 2.14 8.31
N ASN A 21 -7.59 1.17 7.50
CA ASN A 21 -6.57 1.26 6.46
C ASN A 21 -7.14 0.51 5.26
N ARG A 22 -7.82 1.22 4.38
CA ARG A 22 -8.56 0.63 3.28
C ARG A 22 -8.22 1.30 1.97
N VAL A 23 -7.99 0.47 0.96
CA VAL A 23 -7.87 0.87 -0.43
C VAL A 23 -8.89 0.07 -1.24
N THR A 24 -9.70 0.77 -2.00
CA THR A 24 -10.66 0.15 -2.92
C THR A 24 -10.23 0.46 -4.34
N VAL A 25 -10.17 -0.55 -5.19
CA VAL A 25 -9.80 -0.39 -6.59
C VAL A 25 -10.76 -1.18 -7.45
N THR A 26 -11.41 -0.51 -8.39
CA THR A 26 -12.19 -1.16 -9.43
C THR A 26 -11.60 -0.76 -10.78
N GLY A 27 -11.10 -1.71 -11.54
CA GLY A 27 -10.42 -1.45 -12.80
C GLY A 27 -10.42 -2.62 -13.76
N LYS A 28 -10.08 -2.33 -15.02
CA LYS A 28 -9.85 -3.33 -16.04
C LYS A 28 -8.55 -4.06 -15.76
N LEU A 29 -8.59 -5.38 -15.84
CA LEU A 29 -7.43 -6.22 -15.59
C LEU A 29 -6.41 -6.08 -16.74
N VAL A 30 -5.31 -5.41 -16.47
CA VAL A 30 -4.20 -5.22 -17.43
C VAL A 30 -3.31 -6.43 -17.47
N LYS A 31 -2.95 -6.94 -16.29
CA LYS A 31 -2.03 -8.06 -16.12
C LYS A 31 -2.43 -8.94 -14.94
N ASN A 32 -2.43 -10.24 -15.18
CA ASN A 32 -2.55 -11.26 -14.15
C ASN A 32 -1.19 -11.91 -13.92
N ALA A 33 -0.54 -11.58 -12.83
CA ALA A 33 0.77 -12.11 -12.45
C ALA A 33 0.69 -12.99 -11.18
N ILE A 34 -0.44 -13.64 -10.97
CA ILE A 34 -0.61 -14.63 -9.89
C ILE A 34 -0.03 -15.96 -10.37
N ASP A 35 0.82 -16.57 -9.56
CA ASP A 35 1.42 -17.87 -9.85
C ASP A 35 1.74 -18.65 -8.56
N GLU A 36 1.93 -19.94 -8.72
CA GLU A 36 2.41 -20.83 -7.65
C GLU A 36 3.92 -20.69 -7.49
N PHE A 37 4.38 -20.79 -6.27
CA PHE A 37 5.81 -20.75 -5.95
C PHE A 37 6.09 -21.43 -4.62
N GLN A 38 7.37 -21.62 -4.32
CA GLN A 38 7.82 -22.02 -2.99
C GLN A 38 8.45 -20.83 -2.26
N THR A 39 8.13 -20.70 -0.98
CA THR A 39 8.78 -19.71 -0.13
C THR A 39 10.25 -20.06 0.08
N LYS A 40 11.04 -19.13 0.63
CA LYS A 40 12.46 -19.40 0.99
C LYS A 40 12.62 -20.58 1.96
N LYS A 41 11.57 -20.90 2.72
CA LYS A 41 11.54 -22.06 3.63
C LYS A 41 11.06 -23.35 2.96
N GLY A 42 10.81 -23.33 1.65
CA GLY A 42 10.32 -24.47 0.89
C GLY A 42 8.83 -24.76 1.06
N GLU A 43 8.06 -23.82 1.57
CA GLU A 43 6.62 -23.96 1.76
C GLU A 43 5.88 -23.66 0.46
N ASP A 44 4.92 -24.48 0.07
CA ASP A 44 4.10 -24.26 -1.11
C ASP A 44 3.14 -23.09 -0.90
N ALA A 45 3.12 -22.16 -1.84
CA ALA A 45 2.31 -20.96 -1.80
C ALA A 45 1.84 -20.54 -3.20
N ILE A 46 0.91 -19.63 -3.22
CA ILE A 46 0.45 -18.93 -4.42
C ILE A 46 0.37 -17.44 -4.12
N GLY A 47 0.67 -16.62 -5.09
CA GLY A 47 0.59 -15.17 -4.95
C GLY A 47 1.14 -14.46 -6.16
N GLY A 48 1.34 -13.19 -6.00
CA GLY A 48 1.74 -12.27 -7.06
C GLY A 48 0.83 -11.06 -7.06
N SER A 49 0.53 -10.54 -8.24
CA SER A 49 -0.27 -9.34 -8.36
C SER A 49 -1.26 -9.35 -9.51
N LEU A 50 -2.31 -8.56 -9.34
CA LEU A 50 -3.17 -8.09 -10.42
C LEU A 50 -2.89 -6.62 -10.66
N VAL A 51 -2.75 -6.20 -11.92
CA VAL A 51 -2.63 -4.79 -12.30
C VAL A 51 -3.98 -4.34 -12.86
N LEU A 52 -4.59 -3.34 -12.21
CA LEU A 52 -5.91 -2.84 -12.56
C LEU A 52 -5.81 -1.40 -13.08
N ARG A 53 -6.41 -1.13 -14.24
CA ARG A 53 -6.45 0.21 -14.85
C ARG A 53 -7.78 0.89 -14.55
N THR A 54 -7.71 2.08 -13.97
CA THR A 54 -8.85 2.95 -13.68
C THR A 54 -9.13 3.93 -14.81
N ALA A 55 -10.22 4.71 -14.70
CA ALA A 55 -10.69 5.61 -15.77
C ALA A 55 -9.71 6.76 -16.08
N ASP A 56 -8.88 7.15 -15.13
CA ASP A 56 -7.84 8.19 -15.27
C ASP A 56 -6.52 7.66 -15.85
N ASN A 57 -6.53 6.44 -16.44
CA ASN A 57 -5.35 5.72 -16.91
C ASN A 57 -4.31 5.41 -15.83
N SER A 58 -4.70 5.44 -14.57
CA SER A 58 -3.87 4.92 -13.50
C SER A 58 -3.87 3.40 -13.49
N GLU A 59 -2.70 2.81 -13.25
CA GLU A 59 -2.53 1.37 -13.12
C GLU A 59 -2.08 1.04 -11.71
N HIS A 60 -2.87 0.23 -11.03
CA HIS A 60 -2.65 -0.13 -9.62
C HIS A 60 -2.29 -1.60 -9.51
N GLU A 61 -1.14 -1.88 -8.91
CA GLU A 61 -0.71 -3.24 -8.60
C GLU A 61 -1.25 -3.65 -7.23
N ILE A 62 -2.07 -4.68 -7.20
CA ILE A 62 -2.65 -5.24 -5.99
C ILE A 62 -2.03 -6.62 -5.74
N ARG A 63 -1.47 -6.82 -4.55
CA ARG A 63 -0.74 -8.03 -4.18
C ARG A 63 -1.58 -9.00 -3.40
N PHE A 64 -1.38 -10.29 -3.69
CA PHE A 64 -2.05 -11.42 -3.06
C PHE A 64 -1.04 -12.47 -2.64
N PHE A 65 -1.33 -13.14 -1.54
CA PHE A 65 -0.51 -14.24 -1.04
C PHE A 65 -1.35 -15.24 -0.25
N ALA A 66 -1.14 -16.51 -0.47
CA ALA A 66 -1.67 -17.58 0.38
C ALA A 66 -0.75 -18.77 0.42
N TYR A 67 -0.60 -19.38 1.60
CA TYR A 67 -0.01 -20.72 1.70
C TYR A 67 -0.98 -21.76 1.14
N LYS A 68 -0.43 -22.84 0.57
CA LYS A 68 -1.23 -23.91 0.02
C LYS A 68 -2.08 -24.59 1.08
N PHE A 69 -1.49 -24.87 2.23
CA PHE A 69 -2.14 -25.60 3.31
C PHE A 69 -2.50 -24.68 4.47
N LYS A 70 -3.62 -25.00 5.13
CA LYS A 70 -4.02 -24.34 6.37
C LYS A 70 -3.02 -24.60 7.49
N LYS A 71 -2.89 -23.66 8.41
CA LYS A 71 -2.16 -23.84 9.66
C LYS A 71 -3.14 -24.18 10.78
N ASP A 72 -2.72 -25.10 11.65
CA ASP A 72 -3.43 -25.41 12.88
C ASP A 72 -3.22 -24.34 13.98
N GLU A 73 -3.80 -24.56 15.16
CA GLU A 73 -3.67 -23.65 16.31
C GLU A 73 -2.22 -23.45 16.76
N ASN A 74 -1.36 -24.45 16.52
CA ASN A 74 0.08 -24.41 16.84
C ASN A 74 0.93 -23.84 15.70
N LYS A 75 0.29 -23.25 14.67
CA LYS A 75 0.92 -22.67 13.46
C LYS A 75 1.67 -23.71 12.59
N ASN A 76 1.36 -24.99 12.72
CA ASN A 76 1.87 -26.06 11.85
C ASN A 76 0.95 -26.22 10.64
N PHE A 77 1.54 -26.52 9.48
CA PHE A 77 0.76 -26.83 8.29
C PHE A 77 0.00 -28.14 8.44
N THR A 78 -1.25 -28.12 8.01
CA THR A 78 -2.10 -29.30 7.88
C THR A 78 -2.00 -29.85 6.44
N THR A 79 -2.78 -30.89 6.12
CA THR A 79 -2.93 -31.42 4.76
C THR A 79 -4.13 -30.83 4.02
N GLU A 80 -4.87 -29.94 4.66
CA GLU A 80 -6.05 -29.28 4.08
C GLU A 80 -5.64 -28.02 3.31
N GLU A 81 -6.05 -27.93 2.05
CA GLU A 81 -5.79 -26.74 1.24
C GLU A 81 -6.53 -25.51 1.78
N SER A 82 -5.86 -24.37 1.76
CA SER A 82 -6.46 -23.12 2.21
C SER A 82 -7.48 -22.60 1.20
N TYR A 83 -8.51 -21.94 1.71
CA TYR A 83 -9.55 -21.31 0.89
C TYR A 83 -8.97 -20.30 -0.11
N PHE A 84 -8.06 -19.44 0.33
CA PHE A 84 -7.47 -18.43 -0.53
C PHE A 84 -6.53 -19.01 -1.58
N TYR A 85 -5.82 -20.11 -1.26
CA TYR A 85 -5.02 -20.80 -2.26
C TYR A 85 -5.89 -21.26 -3.44
N GLN A 86 -7.03 -21.88 -3.15
CA GLN A 86 -7.97 -22.35 -4.18
C GLN A 86 -8.55 -21.16 -4.98
N LYS A 87 -8.89 -20.05 -4.31
CA LYS A 87 -9.41 -18.86 -4.99
C LYS A 87 -8.37 -18.19 -5.88
N TYR A 88 -7.11 -18.18 -5.48
CA TYR A 88 -6.04 -17.61 -6.30
C TYR A 88 -5.64 -18.53 -7.46
N MET A 89 -5.75 -19.85 -7.29
CA MET A 89 -5.63 -20.79 -8.41
C MET A 89 -6.71 -20.53 -9.46
N ASP A 90 -7.96 -20.37 -9.04
CA ASP A 90 -9.05 -20.02 -9.93
C ASP A 90 -8.80 -18.68 -10.63
N ALA A 91 -8.37 -17.66 -9.91
CA ALA A 91 -8.02 -16.37 -10.48
C ALA A 91 -6.88 -16.47 -11.50
N LYS A 92 -5.83 -17.23 -11.19
CA LYS A 92 -4.69 -17.49 -12.09
C LYS A 92 -5.16 -18.07 -13.42
N ASP A 93 -6.03 -19.08 -13.36
CA ASP A 93 -6.42 -19.87 -14.53
C ASP A 93 -7.54 -19.21 -15.35
N ASN A 94 -8.44 -18.45 -14.73
CA ASN A 94 -9.70 -18.04 -15.33
C ASN A 94 -9.88 -16.53 -15.52
N LEU A 95 -9.09 -15.67 -14.88
CA LEU A 95 -9.17 -14.24 -15.10
C LEU A 95 -8.51 -13.85 -16.43
N LYS A 96 -9.22 -13.06 -17.21
CA LYS A 96 -8.76 -12.59 -18.51
C LYS A 96 -8.24 -11.16 -18.42
N ASP A 97 -6.95 -10.99 -18.67
CA ASP A 97 -6.30 -9.70 -18.74
C ASP A 97 -6.19 -9.17 -20.19
N ILE A 98 -5.76 -7.93 -20.35
CA ILE A 98 -5.62 -7.28 -21.66
C ILE A 98 -4.63 -8.04 -22.55
N GLU A 99 -3.55 -8.58 -21.99
CA GLU A 99 -2.50 -9.27 -22.75
C GLU A 99 -3.00 -10.57 -23.39
N HIS A 100 -4.03 -11.18 -22.80
CA HIS A 100 -4.61 -12.46 -23.27
C HIS A 100 -5.99 -12.32 -23.92
N CYS A 101 -6.46 -11.08 -24.14
CA CYS A 101 -7.68 -10.82 -24.90
C CYS A 101 -7.44 -11.01 -26.41
N SER A 102 -8.36 -11.69 -27.08
CA SER A 102 -8.44 -11.70 -28.54
C SER A 102 -8.99 -10.37 -29.06
N GLU A 103 -8.86 -10.12 -30.36
CA GLU A 103 -9.45 -8.94 -30.98
C GLU A 103 -10.97 -8.89 -30.75
N GLY A 104 -11.46 -7.76 -30.23
CA GLY A 104 -12.86 -7.55 -29.88
C GLY A 104 -13.31 -8.11 -28.53
N GLU A 105 -12.43 -8.78 -27.78
CA GLU A 105 -12.71 -9.18 -26.41
C GLU A 105 -12.38 -8.07 -25.41
N ASN A 106 -13.13 -8.03 -24.32
CA ASN A 106 -12.86 -7.14 -23.19
C ASN A 106 -12.16 -7.90 -22.07
N PRO A 107 -11.15 -7.28 -21.40
CA PRO A 107 -10.58 -7.84 -20.19
C PRO A 107 -11.62 -7.85 -19.06
N ASP A 108 -11.41 -8.69 -18.08
CA ASP A 108 -12.24 -8.67 -16.88
C ASP A 108 -12.11 -7.34 -16.14
N ILE A 109 -13.20 -6.92 -15.51
CA ILE A 109 -13.18 -5.85 -14.50
C ILE A 109 -13.14 -6.51 -13.13
N ILE A 110 -12.19 -6.09 -12.32
CA ILE A 110 -12.00 -6.60 -10.97
C ILE A 110 -12.27 -5.48 -9.97
N SER A 111 -13.03 -5.80 -8.94
CA SER A 111 -13.31 -4.91 -7.82
C SER A 111 -12.63 -5.43 -6.55
N ILE A 112 -11.74 -4.65 -6.00
CA ILE A 112 -11.05 -4.89 -4.74
C ILE A 112 -11.66 -3.97 -3.69
N THR A 113 -12.22 -4.54 -2.64
CA THR A 113 -12.91 -3.80 -1.58
C THR A 113 -12.20 -3.84 -0.24
N ASP A 114 -11.26 -4.78 -0.06
CA ASP A 114 -10.52 -5.01 1.19
C ASP A 114 -9.02 -4.73 1.06
N GLY A 115 -8.62 -3.96 0.06
CA GLY A 115 -7.23 -3.54 -0.09
C GLY A 115 -6.77 -2.71 1.11
N MET A 116 -5.48 -2.78 1.40
CA MET A 116 -4.83 -1.98 2.42
C MET A 116 -3.44 -1.55 1.97
N PHE A 117 -2.98 -0.41 2.46
CA PHE A 117 -1.57 -0.06 2.35
C PHE A 117 -0.73 -0.94 3.26
N THR A 118 0.37 -1.44 2.74
CA THR A 118 1.40 -2.13 3.50
C THR A 118 2.72 -1.40 3.36
N ASP A 119 3.57 -1.50 4.36
CA ASP A 119 4.90 -0.92 4.32
C ASP A 119 5.80 -1.69 3.35
N ASN A 120 6.58 -0.95 2.59
CA ASN A 120 7.60 -1.48 1.69
C ASN A 120 8.86 -0.63 1.82
N ASP A 121 9.71 -1.04 2.75
CA ASP A 121 10.96 -0.36 3.06
C ASP A 121 12.13 -1.15 2.48
N PHE A 122 13.02 -0.48 1.79
CA PHE A 122 14.19 -1.11 1.18
C PHE A 122 15.36 -0.15 1.09
N LYS A 123 16.55 -0.69 0.89
CA LYS A 123 17.76 0.10 0.67
C LYS A 123 17.85 0.49 -0.79
N GLY A 124 17.90 1.78 -1.07
CA GLY A 124 18.12 2.31 -2.41
C GLY A 124 19.55 2.10 -2.90
N ASN A 125 19.77 2.31 -4.19
CA ASN A 125 21.11 2.16 -4.81
C ASN A 125 22.16 3.13 -4.25
N ASP A 126 21.72 4.26 -3.71
CA ASP A 126 22.57 5.26 -3.03
C ASP A 126 22.86 4.94 -1.56
N GLY A 127 22.33 3.80 -1.07
CA GLY A 127 22.46 3.37 0.32
C GLY A 127 21.46 4.00 1.29
N SER A 128 20.60 4.89 0.83
CA SER A 128 19.50 5.43 1.64
C SER A 128 18.37 4.43 1.81
N VAL A 129 17.63 4.55 2.90
CA VAL A 129 16.41 3.76 3.09
C VAL A 129 15.25 4.45 2.37
N VAL A 130 14.59 3.71 1.49
CA VAL A 130 13.40 4.17 0.77
C VAL A 130 12.18 3.52 1.38
N SER A 131 11.18 4.32 1.73
CA SER A 131 9.89 3.86 2.26
C SER A 131 8.79 4.14 1.24
N THR A 132 8.14 3.07 0.79
CA THR A 132 6.99 3.14 -0.11
C THR A 132 5.85 2.31 0.44
N ASN A 133 4.71 2.30 -0.23
CA ASN A 133 3.59 1.43 0.11
C ASN A 133 3.30 0.48 -1.04
N ASN A 134 2.97 -0.76 -0.69
CA ASN A 134 2.25 -1.66 -1.57
C ASN A 134 0.77 -1.66 -1.19
N ILE A 135 -0.07 -2.12 -2.09
CA ILE A 135 -1.48 -2.40 -1.83
C ILE A 135 -1.63 -3.91 -1.84
N SER A 136 -2.13 -4.46 -0.74
CA SER A 136 -2.41 -5.89 -0.59
C SER A 136 -3.88 -6.11 -0.32
N ALA A 137 -4.43 -7.21 -0.81
CA ALA A 137 -5.82 -7.60 -0.58
C ALA A 137 -5.94 -9.12 -0.45
N ARG A 138 -7.11 -9.59 -0.04
CA ARG A 138 -7.41 -11.02 0.06
C ARG A 138 -8.47 -11.45 -0.94
N PHE A 139 -9.50 -10.64 -1.14
CA PHE A 139 -10.65 -10.98 -1.97
C PHE A 139 -10.51 -10.40 -3.37
N ILE A 140 -10.79 -11.24 -4.36
CA ILE A 140 -10.83 -10.88 -5.78
C ILE A 140 -12.27 -11.01 -6.23
N ASN A 141 -12.91 -9.91 -6.62
CA ASN A 141 -14.29 -9.90 -7.07
C ASN A 141 -14.32 -9.52 -8.54
N LYS A 142 -14.73 -10.46 -9.39
CA LYS A 142 -14.97 -10.19 -10.80
C LYS A 142 -16.35 -9.56 -10.99
N VAL A 143 -16.40 -8.46 -11.73
CA VAL A 143 -17.66 -7.79 -12.09
C VAL A 143 -18.40 -8.63 -13.11
N GLU A 144 -19.71 -8.82 -12.89
CA GLU A 144 -20.57 -9.58 -13.80
C GLU A 144 -20.67 -8.90 -15.16
N PRO A 145 -20.76 -9.67 -16.26
CA PRO A 145 -20.83 -9.11 -17.62
C PRO A 145 -21.96 -8.10 -17.83
N LYS A 146 -23.10 -8.29 -17.17
CA LYS A 146 -24.26 -7.38 -17.24
C LYS A 146 -23.97 -5.98 -16.67
N ASP A 147 -23.01 -5.87 -15.76
CA ASP A 147 -22.64 -4.63 -15.07
C ASP A 147 -21.36 -3.99 -15.66
N TYR A 148 -20.79 -4.59 -16.70
CA TYR A 148 -19.48 -4.19 -17.22
C TYR A 148 -19.43 -2.71 -17.63
N ASP A 149 -20.41 -2.25 -18.44
CA ASP A 149 -20.41 -0.88 -18.98
C ASP A 149 -20.86 0.17 -17.96
N SER A 150 -21.59 -0.23 -16.91
CA SER A 150 -22.07 0.67 -15.86
C SER A 150 -21.12 0.80 -14.68
N THR A 151 -20.07 -0.01 -14.63
CA THR A 151 -19.12 -0.02 -13.51
C THR A 151 -18.20 1.20 -13.53
N VAL A 152 -18.12 1.89 -12.42
CA VAL A 152 -17.19 3.03 -12.22
C VAL A 152 -15.79 2.49 -11.93
N LEU A 153 -14.82 2.88 -12.77
CA LEU A 153 -13.42 2.48 -12.64
C LEU A 153 -12.65 3.53 -11.85
N GLU A 154 -12.36 3.25 -10.59
CA GLU A 154 -11.76 4.20 -9.67
C GLU A 154 -10.87 3.52 -8.62
N ALA A 155 -9.97 4.28 -8.01
CA ALA A 155 -9.17 3.86 -6.88
C ALA A 155 -9.24 4.91 -5.77
N LYS A 156 -9.65 4.47 -4.59
CA LYS A 156 -9.85 5.34 -3.42
C LYS A 156 -9.14 4.77 -2.20
N PHE A 157 -8.75 5.65 -1.31
CA PHE A 157 -8.23 5.26 -0.01
C PHE A 157 -9.01 5.90 1.14
N GLU A 158 -9.01 5.23 2.25
CA GLU A 158 -9.52 5.68 3.52
C GLU A 158 -8.58 5.16 4.61
N VAL A 159 -7.88 6.08 5.27
CA VAL A 159 -6.86 5.74 6.27
C VAL A 159 -7.03 6.62 7.49
N GLU A 160 -7.10 6.01 8.65
CA GLU A 160 -7.00 6.69 9.93
C GLU A 160 -5.69 6.36 10.63
N GLY A 161 -5.14 7.33 11.30
CA GLY A 161 -3.87 7.21 11.99
C GLY A 161 -3.37 8.53 12.54
N ILE A 162 -2.10 8.55 12.89
CA ILE A 162 -1.43 9.70 13.49
C ILE A 162 -0.70 10.47 12.40
N ILE A 163 -0.94 11.77 12.33
CA ILE A 163 -0.18 12.63 11.43
C ILE A 163 1.25 12.74 11.94
N GLU A 164 2.18 12.23 11.16
CA GLU A 164 3.61 12.32 11.46
C GLU A 164 4.19 13.66 11.01
N LYS A 165 3.78 14.12 9.81
CA LYS A 165 4.38 15.29 9.17
C LYS A 165 3.39 16.03 8.27
N ILE A 166 3.49 17.35 8.27
CA ILE A 166 2.82 18.25 7.33
C ILE A 166 3.86 19.25 6.85
N GLU A 167 4.12 19.28 5.55
CA GLU A 167 5.10 20.20 4.97
C GLU A 167 4.67 20.70 3.60
N ASP A 168 5.25 21.81 3.16
CA ASP A 168 5.08 22.29 1.80
C ASP A 168 5.83 21.36 0.82
N GLU A 169 5.17 21.02 -0.28
CA GLU A 169 5.82 20.25 -1.34
C GLU A 169 6.78 21.14 -2.11
N VAL A 170 8.01 20.69 -2.25
CA VAL A 170 9.04 21.36 -3.04
C VAL A 170 9.43 20.44 -4.20
N VAL A 171 9.31 20.94 -5.43
CA VAL A 171 9.71 20.24 -6.65
C VAL A 171 10.83 21.02 -7.32
N LYS A 172 12.00 20.39 -7.50
CA LYS A 172 13.18 21.05 -8.07
C LYS A 172 13.52 22.39 -7.41
N ASN A 173 13.50 22.39 -6.07
CA ASN A 173 13.73 23.56 -5.22
C ASN A 173 12.72 24.72 -5.38
N VAL A 174 11.54 24.45 -5.95
CA VAL A 174 10.45 25.42 -6.09
C VAL A 174 9.22 24.88 -5.35
N PRO A 175 8.60 25.66 -4.45
CA PRO A 175 7.33 25.28 -3.84
C PRO A 175 6.25 25.05 -4.90
N SER A 176 5.58 23.91 -4.86
CA SER A 176 4.49 23.59 -5.80
C SER A 176 3.16 24.23 -5.41
N GLY A 177 3.03 24.61 -4.14
CA GLY A 177 1.77 25.01 -3.51
C GLY A 177 0.97 23.85 -2.92
N ASN A 178 1.32 22.60 -3.24
CA ASN A 178 0.76 21.43 -2.59
C ASN A 178 1.33 21.24 -1.19
N LEU A 179 0.63 20.46 -0.36
CA LEU A 179 1.15 19.98 0.92
C LEU A 179 1.45 18.49 0.82
N VAL A 180 2.51 18.09 1.49
CA VAL A 180 2.81 16.68 1.76
C VAL A 180 2.38 16.36 3.18
N VAL A 181 1.59 15.31 3.34
CA VAL A 181 1.16 14.79 4.63
C VAL A 181 1.63 13.35 4.74
N VAL A 182 2.39 13.05 5.79
CA VAL A 182 2.72 11.67 6.13
C VAL A 182 1.87 11.27 7.31
N MET A 183 1.09 10.20 7.14
CA MET A 183 0.25 9.62 8.18
C MET A 183 0.80 8.26 8.56
N ASP A 184 1.03 8.05 9.84
CA ASP A 184 1.31 6.73 10.39
C ASP A 184 0.00 5.98 10.59
N ALA A 185 -0.37 5.16 9.62
CA ALA A 185 -1.40 4.15 9.81
C ALA A 185 -0.89 3.09 10.78
N ILE A 186 -1.81 2.45 11.50
CA ILE A 186 -1.46 1.46 12.51
C ILE A 186 -1.80 0.08 11.98
N GLY A 187 -0.76 -0.71 11.72
CA GLY A 187 -0.92 -2.13 11.44
C GLY A 187 -1.38 -2.86 12.70
N GLN A 188 -2.45 -3.63 12.56
CA GLN A 188 -3.07 -4.35 13.66
C GLN A 188 -3.08 -5.84 13.37
N THR A 189 -2.93 -6.65 14.42
CA THR A 189 -3.25 -8.07 14.41
C THR A 189 -4.59 -8.29 15.09
N ALA A 190 -5.47 -9.03 14.42
CA ALA A 190 -6.76 -9.44 15.00
C ALA A 190 -6.62 -10.82 15.64
N ASP A 191 -7.16 -10.97 16.85
CA ASP A 191 -7.43 -12.24 17.51
C ASP A 191 -8.94 -12.45 17.57
N GLY A 192 -9.40 -13.58 17.02
CA GLY A 192 -10.83 -13.87 16.87
C GLY A 192 -11.42 -13.34 15.54
N PHE A 193 -12.73 -13.47 15.43
CA PHE A 193 -13.48 -13.12 14.23
C PHE A 193 -14.72 -12.27 14.54
N GLY A 194 -15.10 -11.41 13.60
CA GLY A 194 -16.32 -10.63 13.66
C GLY A 194 -16.31 -9.58 14.77
N LYS A 195 -17.44 -9.44 15.45
CA LYS A 195 -17.65 -8.41 16.47
C LYS A 195 -16.82 -8.62 17.75
N ASP A 196 -16.40 -9.86 17.99
CA ASP A 196 -15.63 -10.26 19.17
C ASP A 196 -14.12 -10.28 18.89
N ALA A 197 -13.70 -9.85 17.71
CA ALA A 197 -12.29 -9.74 17.37
C ALA A 197 -11.61 -8.66 18.22
N VAL A 198 -10.42 -9.01 18.70
CA VAL A 198 -9.58 -8.15 19.52
C VAL A 198 -8.39 -7.71 18.67
N TYR A 199 -8.10 -6.43 18.64
CA TYR A 199 -7.05 -5.86 17.82
C TYR A 199 -5.90 -5.35 18.69
N THR A 200 -4.68 -5.70 18.30
CA THR A 200 -3.46 -5.17 18.89
C THR A 200 -2.65 -4.39 17.87
N ALA A 201 -2.01 -3.31 18.30
CA ALA A 201 -1.16 -2.52 17.44
C ALA A 201 0.21 -3.20 17.25
N ASP A 202 0.60 -3.45 16.00
CA ASP A 202 1.85 -4.15 15.67
C ASP A 202 2.97 -3.23 15.20
N LYS A 203 2.64 -2.28 14.33
CA LYS A 203 3.61 -1.42 13.67
C LYS A 203 2.96 -0.17 13.11
N PHE A 204 3.77 0.84 12.84
CA PHE A 204 3.38 1.94 11.98
C PHE A 204 3.59 1.60 10.50
N ILE A 205 2.64 2.04 9.70
CA ILE A 205 2.68 2.00 8.24
C ILE A 205 2.59 3.44 7.76
N PRO A 206 3.72 4.12 7.49
CA PRO A 206 3.68 5.47 6.98
C PRO A 206 3.06 5.49 5.59
N VAL A 207 2.04 6.33 5.42
CA VAL A 207 1.38 6.56 4.14
C VAL A 207 1.59 8.02 3.77
N LYS A 208 2.26 8.23 2.66
CA LYS A 208 2.48 9.57 2.13
C LYS A 208 1.30 10.00 1.28
N MET A 209 0.80 11.18 1.57
CA MET A 209 -0.36 11.78 0.92
C MET A 209 -0.05 13.20 0.45
N VAL A 210 -0.82 13.69 -0.49
CA VAL A 210 -0.68 15.05 -1.03
C VAL A 210 -2.01 15.78 -0.93
N VAL A 211 -1.97 17.01 -0.47
CA VAL A 211 -3.08 17.97 -0.58
C VAL A 211 -2.80 18.87 -1.77
N ASP A 212 -3.69 18.85 -2.76
CA ASP A 212 -3.57 19.74 -3.90
C ASP A 212 -3.61 21.21 -3.46
N LYS A 213 -2.88 22.07 -4.15
CA LYS A 213 -2.77 23.50 -3.86
C LYS A 213 -4.13 24.20 -3.74
N SER A 214 -5.12 23.74 -4.49
CA SER A 214 -6.49 24.29 -4.42
C SER A 214 -7.18 24.02 -3.08
N MET A 215 -6.73 23.03 -2.31
CA MET A 215 -7.28 22.64 -1.02
C MET A 215 -6.33 22.94 0.16
N ALA A 216 -5.12 23.40 -0.10
CA ALA A 216 -4.08 23.57 0.92
C ALA A 216 -4.51 24.55 2.04
N THR A 217 -5.14 25.66 1.69
CA THR A 217 -5.65 26.63 2.69
C THR A 217 -6.74 26.02 3.56
N ALA A 218 -7.71 25.32 2.96
CA ALA A 218 -8.78 24.65 3.69
C ALA A 218 -8.23 23.56 4.62
N PHE A 219 -7.25 22.80 4.18
CA PHE A 219 -6.59 21.79 4.99
C PHE A 219 -5.90 22.41 6.22
N ARG A 220 -5.16 23.50 6.05
CA ARG A 220 -4.50 24.21 7.17
C ARG A 220 -5.53 24.79 8.14
N GLN A 221 -6.65 25.30 7.64
CA GLN A 221 -7.75 25.84 8.48
C GLN A 221 -8.51 24.75 9.25
N ALA A 222 -8.46 23.49 8.80
CA ALA A 222 -9.08 22.37 9.51
C ALA A 222 -8.42 22.05 10.87
N GLY A 223 -7.24 22.61 11.14
CA GLY A 223 -6.56 22.49 12.43
C GLY A 223 -5.77 21.21 12.61
N TYR A 224 -5.43 20.50 11.55
CA TYR A 224 -4.54 19.33 11.62
C TYR A 224 -3.14 19.73 12.06
N TYR A 225 -2.52 18.89 12.90
CA TYR A 225 -1.16 19.10 13.41
C TYR A 225 -0.41 17.77 13.56
N GLU A 226 0.89 17.82 13.63
CA GLU A 226 1.75 16.65 13.86
C GLU A 226 1.49 16.05 15.24
N GLY A 227 1.16 14.76 15.28
CA GLY A 227 0.72 14.04 16.47
C GLY A 227 -0.80 13.92 16.62
N ALA A 228 -1.59 14.64 15.82
CA ALA A 228 -3.04 14.51 15.79
C ALA A 228 -3.49 13.17 15.19
N PHE A 229 -4.61 12.67 15.65
CA PHE A 229 -5.28 11.52 15.06
C PHE A 229 -6.44 11.99 14.17
N THR A 230 -6.54 11.44 12.98
CA THR A 230 -7.63 11.74 12.04
C THR A 230 -7.80 10.62 11.01
N LYS A 231 -8.90 10.66 10.28
CA LYS A 231 -9.15 9.83 9.10
C LYS A 231 -9.08 10.72 7.86
N LEU A 232 -8.25 10.36 6.90
CA LEU A 232 -8.14 11.02 5.61
C LEU A 232 -8.62 10.09 4.50
N VAL A 233 -9.35 10.64 3.56
CA VAL A 233 -9.87 9.92 2.40
C VAL A 233 -9.47 10.63 1.11
N GLY A 234 -9.29 9.87 0.04
CA GLY A 234 -8.91 10.43 -1.23
C GLY A 234 -8.78 9.43 -2.35
N THR A 235 -8.08 9.84 -3.37
CA THR A 235 -7.87 9.07 -4.61
C THR A 235 -6.43 8.57 -4.69
N VAL A 236 -6.26 7.32 -5.07
CA VAL A 236 -4.94 6.74 -5.38
C VAL A 236 -4.67 6.98 -6.86
N ILE A 237 -3.58 7.68 -7.18
CA ILE A 237 -3.18 7.99 -8.54
C ILE A 237 -1.84 7.33 -8.84
N ASN A 238 -1.79 6.59 -9.94
CA ASN A 238 -0.57 6.01 -10.48
C ASN A 238 -0.66 6.03 -12.00
N SER A 239 -0.54 7.24 -12.58
CA SER A 239 -0.72 7.48 -13.99
C SER A 239 0.62 7.68 -14.73
N VAL A 240 0.59 7.43 -16.03
CA VAL A 240 1.70 7.70 -16.94
C VAL A 240 1.32 8.88 -17.80
N GLU A 241 2.11 9.95 -17.72
CA GLU A 241 2.01 11.08 -18.65
C GLU A 241 3.02 10.86 -19.78
N ILE A 242 2.53 10.84 -21.01
CA ILE A 242 3.37 10.76 -22.21
C ILE A 242 3.43 12.15 -22.82
N THR A 243 4.59 12.78 -22.78
CA THR A 243 4.84 14.05 -23.45
C THR A 243 5.75 13.83 -24.66
N LYS A 244 5.41 14.48 -25.78
CA LYS A 244 6.28 14.50 -26.95
C LYS A 244 7.24 15.68 -26.84
N GLN A 245 8.53 15.37 -26.79
CA GLN A 245 9.58 16.38 -26.90
C GLN A 245 10.14 16.36 -28.31
N VAL A 246 10.22 17.53 -28.90
CA VAL A 246 10.84 17.71 -30.21
C VAL A 246 12.29 18.16 -30.01
N GLU A 247 13.22 17.30 -30.36
CA GLU A 247 14.64 17.65 -30.42
C GLU A 247 14.93 18.15 -31.83
N LYS A 248 15.34 19.42 -31.94
CA LYS A 248 15.67 19.99 -33.24
C LYS A 248 16.88 19.27 -33.86
N ALA A 249 16.67 18.73 -35.05
CA ALA A 249 17.75 18.14 -35.78
C ALA A 249 18.69 19.26 -36.30
N ALA A 250 19.99 18.99 -36.28
CA ALA A 250 20.96 19.87 -36.92
C ALA A 250 20.82 19.83 -38.45
N PHE A 251 20.20 18.78 -39.00
CA PHE A 251 19.91 18.59 -40.41
C PHE A 251 18.72 17.62 -40.59
N GLY A 252 17.82 17.96 -41.49
CA GLY A 252 16.67 17.10 -41.82
C GLY A 252 15.45 17.34 -40.94
N THR A 253 14.68 16.27 -40.67
CA THR A 253 13.44 16.32 -39.89
C THR A 253 13.77 16.25 -38.41
N ASP A 254 13.09 17.09 -37.61
CA ASP A 254 13.21 17.07 -36.17
C ASP A 254 12.85 15.68 -35.57
N ILE A 255 13.55 15.32 -34.52
CA ILE A 255 13.38 14.01 -33.87
C ILE A 255 12.32 14.16 -32.75
N GLU A 256 11.20 13.45 -32.91
CA GLU A 256 10.22 13.33 -31.83
C GLU A 256 10.65 12.23 -30.85
N LYS A 257 10.79 12.59 -29.57
CA LYS A 257 10.99 11.65 -28.48
C LYS A 257 9.76 11.63 -27.58
N GLU A 258 9.29 10.43 -27.27
CA GLU A 258 8.31 10.24 -26.20
C GLU A 258 9.04 10.23 -24.86
N VAL A 259 8.65 11.15 -23.98
CA VAL A 259 9.10 11.17 -22.59
C VAL A 259 7.92 10.72 -21.73
N ARG A 260 8.12 9.64 -21.00
CA ARG A 260 7.14 9.10 -20.06
C ARG A 260 7.49 9.56 -18.65
N SER A 261 6.57 10.23 -17.99
CA SER A 261 6.63 10.56 -16.57
C SER A 261 5.55 9.82 -15.83
N TYR A 262 5.91 9.30 -14.64
CA TYR A 262 4.97 8.57 -13.78
C TYR A 262 4.55 9.49 -12.64
N ILE A 263 3.23 9.61 -12.44
CA ILE A 263 2.66 10.37 -11.33
C ILE A 263 2.10 9.33 -10.34
N ARG A 264 2.72 9.24 -9.17
CA ARG A 264 2.25 8.41 -8.06
C ARG A 264 1.94 9.29 -6.88
N LYS A 265 0.69 9.37 -6.48
CA LYS A 265 0.28 10.11 -5.29
C LYS A 265 -1.01 9.57 -4.71
N ASN A 266 -1.14 9.70 -3.40
CA ASN A 266 -2.39 9.54 -2.68
C ASN A 266 -2.94 10.95 -2.43
N GLU A 267 -3.92 11.38 -3.21
CA GLU A 267 -4.44 12.74 -3.16
C GLU A 267 -5.60 12.82 -2.18
N ILE A 268 -5.44 13.61 -1.12
CA ILE A 268 -6.45 13.82 -0.09
C ILE A 268 -7.61 14.65 -0.68
N LYS A 269 -8.82 14.15 -0.52
CA LYS A 269 -10.06 14.82 -0.94
C LYS A 269 -10.91 15.29 0.23
N SER A 270 -10.80 14.64 1.38
CA SER A 270 -11.61 14.93 2.57
C SER A 270 -10.95 14.35 3.82
N GLY A 271 -11.37 14.78 4.98
CA GLY A 271 -10.91 14.27 6.26
C GLY A 271 -11.94 14.50 7.35
N THR A 272 -11.84 13.72 8.43
CA THR A 272 -12.65 13.91 9.64
C THR A 272 -12.06 15.02 10.50
N ALA A 273 -12.84 15.49 11.49
CA ALA A 273 -12.34 16.40 12.49
C ALA A 273 -11.11 15.80 13.20
N VAL A 274 -10.17 16.66 13.55
CA VAL A 274 -8.98 16.26 14.30
C VAL A 274 -9.37 15.75 15.68
N SER A 275 -8.73 14.68 16.12
CA SER A 275 -8.88 14.10 17.46
C SER A 275 -7.52 13.79 18.07
N THR A 276 -7.51 13.30 19.30
CA THR A 276 -6.29 12.88 19.99
C THR A 276 -6.17 11.36 19.98
N ILE A 277 -4.93 10.86 20.17
CA ILE A 277 -4.69 9.42 20.28
C ILE A 277 -5.52 8.74 21.39
N PHE A 278 -5.80 9.47 22.48
CA PHE A 278 -6.52 8.93 23.63
C PHE A 278 -7.99 8.65 23.34
N GLU A 279 -8.60 9.37 22.41
CA GLU A 279 -9.98 9.12 21.98
C GLU A 279 -10.13 7.81 21.19
N HIS A 280 -9.01 7.22 20.79
CA HIS A 280 -8.92 5.98 20.03
C HIS A 280 -8.25 4.83 20.81
N GLU A 281 -8.23 4.92 22.13
CA GLU A 281 -7.64 3.92 23.02
C GLU A 281 -6.13 3.69 22.80
N LEU A 282 -5.46 4.65 22.15
CA LEU A 282 -4.01 4.67 21.98
C LEU A 282 -3.38 5.42 23.14
N THR A 283 -2.41 4.80 23.79
CA THR A 283 -1.61 5.44 24.83
C THR A 283 -0.29 5.97 24.23
N GLN A 284 0.29 6.95 24.92
CA GLN A 284 1.61 7.45 24.50
C GLN A 284 2.68 6.34 24.53
N GLU A 285 2.58 5.40 25.45
CA GLU A 285 3.48 4.24 25.55
C GLU A 285 3.38 3.34 24.32
N ILE A 286 2.16 3.05 23.84
CA ILE A 286 1.96 2.28 22.60
C ILE A 286 2.59 3.02 21.41
N VAL A 287 2.32 4.31 21.27
CA VAL A 287 2.86 5.13 20.19
C VAL A 287 4.39 5.15 20.21
N ASP A 288 4.99 5.34 21.39
CA ASP A 288 6.45 5.36 21.56
C ASP A 288 7.07 3.99 21.22
N ALA A 289 6.42 2.90 21.61
CA ALA A 289 6.84 1.54 21.26
C ALA A 289 6.80 1.29 19.75
N LEU A 290 5.76 1.74 19.07
CA LEU A 290 5.64 1.61 17.61
C LEU A 290 6.69 2.47 16.88
N LYS A 291 6.97 3.68 17.35
CA LYS A 291 8.05 4.53 16.83
C LYS A 291 9.42 3.87 16.98
N ALA A 292 9.71 3.32 18.15
CA ALA A 292 10.95 2.62 18.42
C ALA A 292 11.12 1.39 17.53
N LYS A 293 10.07 0.61 17.35
CA LYS A 293 10.05 -0.57 16.47
C LYS A 293 10.34 -0.18 15.01
N ARG A 294 9.70 0.90 14.52
CA ARG A 294 9.96 1.39 13.17
C ARG A 294 11.40 1.88 13.00
N LYS A 295 11.89 2.66 13.93
CA LYS A 295 13.28 3.14 13.92
C LYS A 295 14.29 1.99 13.87
N ALA A 296 14.07 0.94 14.66
CA ALA A 296 14.91 -0.26 14.67
C ALA A 296 14.90 -0.97 13.32
N LYS A 297 13.71 -1.13 12.71
CA LYS A 297 13.56 -1.74 11.38
C LYS A 297 14.32 -0.96 10.30
N LEU A 298 14.18 0.35 10.27
CA LEU A 298 14.88 1.19 9.29
C LEU A 298 16.41 1.16 9.49
N ALA A 299 16.88 1.10 10.73
CA ALA A 299 18.29 0.94 11.04
C ALA A 299 18.85 -0.41 10.59
N GLU A 300 18.08 -1.49 10.74
CA GLU A 300 18.42 -2.82 10.25
C GLU A 300 18.57 -2.83 8.73
N ILE A 301 17.59 -2.30 7.99
CA ILE A 301 17.64 -2.19 6.53
C ILE A 301 18.86 -1.37 6.08
N LYS A 302 19.17 -0.28 6.77
CA LYS A 302 20.33 0.56 6.46
C LYS A 302 21.66 -0.17 6.65
N SER A 303 21.73 -1.06 7.64
CA SER A 303 22.95 -1.83 7.97
C SER A 303 23.15 -3.04 7.06
N GLU A 304 22.12 -3.51 6.32
CA GLU A 304 22.27 -4.62 5.40
C GLU A 304 23.31 -4.32 4.32
N SER A 305 24.21 -5.28 4.08
CA SER A 305 25.20 -5.15 3.00
C SER A 305 24.48 -5.17 1.65
N THR A 306 24.98 -4.40 0.68
CA THR A 306 24.41 -4.23 -0.67
C THR A 306 24.40 -5.51 -1.53
N ASN A 307 24.77 -6.65 -0.98
CA ASN A 307 24.77 -7.93 -1.66
C ASN A 307 23.46 -8.69 -1.41
N GLY A 308 22.43 -8.33 -2.12
CA GLY A 308 21.19 -9.07 -2.15
C GLY A 308 19.97 -8.15 -2.14
N THR A 309 19.36 -7.97 -3.27
CA THR A 309 18.02 -7.40 -3.42
C THR A 309 17.03 -8.36 -2.75
N GLU A 310 16.90 -8.27 -1.43
CA GLU A 310 15.87 -9.00 -0.70
C GLU A 310 14.73 -8.05 -0.36
N THR A 311 13.66 -8.18 -1.11
CA THR A 311 12.37 -7.58 -0.75
C THR A 311 11.89 -8.20 0.56
N ALA A 312 11.76 -7.37 1.59
CA ALA A 312 11.12 -7.74 2.84
C ALA A 312 9.63 -7.92 2.59
N ALA A 313 9.24 -9.07 2.26
CA ALA A 313 7.99 -9.80 2.30
C ALA A 313 8.03 -10.80 1.14
N GLY A 314 8.55 -11.96 1.35
CA GLY A 314 8.32 -13.25 0.70
C GLY A 314 8.00 -13.37 -0.79
N PHE A 315 8.06 -12.30 -1.55
CA PHE A 315 7.81 -12.32 -2.99
C PHE A 315 9.11 -12.15 -3.74
N GLU A 316 9.65 -13.26 -4.23
CA GLU A 316 10.67 -13.17 -5.27
C GLU A 316 10.03 -12.55 -6.52
N LYS A 317 10.65 -11.46 -6.98
CA LYS A 317 10.37 -10.93 -8.30
C LYS A 317 10.74 -12.01 -9.31
N ASN A 318 9.76 -12.61 -9.95
CA ASN A 318 10.02 -13.30 -11.20
C ASN A 318 10.56 -12.26 -12.18
N THR A 319 11.86 -12.35 -12.45
CA THR A 319 12.55 -11.57 -13.47
C THR A 319 12.12 -12.06 -14.84
N SER A 320 11.02 -11.57 -15.34
CA SER A 320 10.77 -11.54 -16.76
C SER A 320 10.56 -10.10 -17.18
N THR A 321 11.63 -9.55 -17.71
CA THR A 321 11.81 -8.27 -18.40
C THR A 321 11.84 -7.04 -17.48
N PRO A 322 13.01 -6.38 -17.34
CA PRO A 322 13.07 -5.10 -16.69
C PRO A 322 12.43 -4.06 -17.60
N ALA A 323 11.27 -3.56 -17.20
CA ALA A 323 10.88 -2.24 -17.65
C ALA A 323 11.98 -1.28 -17.16
N PRO A 324 12.47 -0.34 -17.99
CA PRO A 324 13.46 0.62 -17.54
C PRO A 324 12.89 1.42 -16.39
N GLN A 325 13.37 1.12 -15.17
CA GLN A 325 13.06 1.88 -13.98
C GLN A 325 13.86 3.19 -14.07
N THR A 326 13.33 4.17 -14.75
CA THR A 326 13.55 5.54 -14.31
C THR A 326 12.47 5.81 -13.27
N THR A 327 12.71 5.37 -12.06
CA THR A 327 11.96 5.78 -10.90
C THR A 327 12.22 7.27 -10.69
N TYR A 328 11.43 8.10 -11.32
CA TYR A 328 11.18 9.43 -10.79
C TYR A 328 10.43 9.19 -9.48
N ASN A 329 11.15 9.21 -8.40
CA ASN A 329 10.57 9.33 -7.07
C ASN A 329 10.35 10.82 -6.83
N PRO A 330 9.12 11.34 -6.92
CA PRO A 330 8.86 12.75 -6.62
C PRO A 330 9.16 13.09 -5.16
N PHE A 331 9.58 12.09 -4.40
CA PHE A 331 9.82 12.14 -2.97
C PHE A 331 11.27 11.88 -2.57
N ALA A 332 12.16 11.61 -3.51
CA ALA A 332 13.59 11.58 -3.25
C ALA A 332 14.14 12.99 -3.45
N GLN A 333 14.09 13.78 -2.40
CA GLN A 333 14.91 14.99 -2.30
C GLN A 333 15.77 14.88 -1.04
N ASN A 334 17.06 15.03 -1.28
CA ASN A 334 18.04 15.39 -0.26
C ASN A 334 17.71 16.74 0.34
#